data_fb5decd1a24c6d1ba34b179a20dc8ab5
#
_entry.id   fb5decd1a24c6d1ba34b179a20dc8ab5
#
_cell.length_a   1.000
_cell.length_b   1.000
_cell.length_c   1.000
_cell.angle_alpha   90.00
_cell.angle_beta   90.00
_cell.angle_gamma   90.00
#
_symmetry.space_group_name_H-M   'P 1'
#
loop_
_entity.id
_entity.type
_entity.pdbx_description
1 polymer ?
#
loop_
_entity_poly.entity_id
_entity_poly.type
_entity_poly.pdbx_seq_one_letter_code
_entity_poly.pdbx_strand_id
1 'polypeptide(L)'
;YDELRTDGGRDVKKYEGFDLKGKTLGVIGTGAIGRHVCTIAKGFGMNVVAYDLYPDGPFARDNDVSYVSFDEVMAQSDIVTLHVPSSKDNYHMINKESLALSKKGIYVINTARGDLVDTVALTQALQDGHVTGAGLDVYEGEQYITDEMELLTRDEDIGKDVWKAFAAEHVLLDMPNIIVTPHVAFNSIEAKREITQTTTANILKAFTKEPQFEVNKK
;
A
#
# COMPACT_ATOMS: atom_id res chain seq x y z
N TYR A 1 3.21 20.60 -13.88
CA TYR A 1 3.54 22.04 -13.95
C TYR A 1 4.77 22.28 -14.83
N ASP A 2 5.81 21.46 -14.71
CA ASP A 2 7.03 21.57 -15.53
C ASP A 2 6.77 21.23 -16.99
N GLU A 3 5.92 20.25 -17.28
CA GLU A 3 5.51 19.91 -18.64
C GLU A 3 4.70 21.02 -19.32
N LEU A 4 3.86 21.74 -18.57
CA LEU A 4 3.16 22.93 -19.07
C LEU A 4 4.14 24.03 -19.53
N ARG A 5 5.30 24.12 -18.89
CA ARG A 5 6.35 25.09 -19.25
C ARG A 5 7.18 24.65 -20.45
N THR A 6 7.39 23.34 -20.61
CA THR A 6 8.24 22.78 -21.68
C THR A 6 7.49 22.51 -22.98
N ASP A 7 6.28 21.93 -22.88
CA ASP A 7 5.50 21.49 -24.07
C ASP A 7 4.36 22.46 -24.45
N GLY A 8 4.18 23.54 -23.69
CA GLY A 8 3.06 24.48 -23.90
C GLY A 8 1.70 23.89 -23.57
N GLY A 9 1.62 22.73 -22.91
CA GLY A 9 0.41 22.13 -22.37
C GLY A 9 -0.70 21.80 -23.37
N ARG A 10 -0.37 21.56 -24.63
CA ARG A 10 -1.36 21.43 -25.71
C ARG A 10 -1.86 20.01 -25.95
N ASP A 11 -1.14 18.99 -25.50
CA ASP A 11 -1.57 17.59 -25.65
C ASP A 11 -2.40 17.13 -24.44
N VAL A 12 -3.69 17.47 -24.47
CA VAL A 12 -4.64 17.08 -23.41
C VAL A 12 -4.81 15.55 -23.28
N LYS A 13 -4.53 14.79 -24.34
CA LYS A 13 -4.63 13.31 -24.29
C LYS A 13 -3.60 12.68 -23.36
N LYS A 14 -2.44 13.32 -23.20
CA LYS A 14 -1.39 12.89 -22.27
C LYS A 14 -1.85 12.90 -20.82
N TYR A 15 -2.86 13.70 -20.49
CA TYR A 15 -3.41 13.88 -19.15
C TYR A 15 -4.79 13.24 -18.98
N GLU A 16 -5.18 12.35 -19.89
CA GLU A 16 -6.44 11.63 -19.79
C GLU A 16 -6.41 10.69 -18.59
N GLY A 17 -7.34 10.89 -17.64
CA GLY A 17 -7.53 10.07 -16.48
C GLY A 17 -8.85 9.29 -16.55
N PHE A 18 -9.29 8.75 -15.43
CA PHE A 18 -10.57 8.04 -15.32
C PHE A 18 -11.31 8.44 -14.04
N ASP A 19 -12.64 8.31 -14.08
CA ASP A 19 -13.48 8.55 -12.90
C ASP A 19 -13.41 7.36 -11.93
N LEU A 20 -13.36 7.66 -10.63
CA LEU A 20 -13.42 6.63 -9.58
C LEU A 20 -14.83 6.03 -9.45
N LYS A 21 -15.88 6.80 -9.78
CA LYS A 21 -17.27 6.35 -9.69
C LYS A 21 -17.49 5.08 -10.52
N GLY A 22 -18.05 4.06 -9.87
CA GLY A 22 -18.34 2.77 -10.49
C GLY A 22 -17.14 1.82 -10.61
N LYS A 23 -15.90 2.29 -10.32
CA LYS A 23 -14.73 1.41 -10.20
C LYS A 23 -14.78 0.60 -8.93
N THR A 24 -14.08 -0.53 -8.92
CA THR A 24 -13.98 -1.42 -7.75
C THR A 24 -12.67 -1.16 -7.02
N LEU A 25 -12.76 -0.80 -5.74
CA LEU A 25 -11.63 -0.75 -4.82
C LEU A 25 -11.55 -2.07 -4.04
N GLY A 26 -10.43 -2.75 -4.13
CA GLY A 26 -10.07 -3.88 -3.30
C GLY A 26 -9.30 -3.40 -2.07
N VAL A 27 -9.83 -3.67 -0.88
CA VAL A 27 -9.21 -3.27 0.40
C VAL A 27 -8.68 -4.51 1.10
N ILE A 28 -7.36 -4.60 1.25
CA ILE A 28 -6.71 -5.70 1.96
C ILE A 28 -6.39 -5.24 3.37
N GLY A 29 -7.16 -5.74 4.34
CA GLY A 29 -7.14 -5.33 5.73
C GLY A 29 -8.17 -4.23 6.05
N THR A 30 -9.13 -4.58 6.91
CA THR A 30 -10.21 -3.68 7.36
C THR A 30 -10.07 -3.33 8.85
N GLY A 31 -8.84 -3.09 9.28
CA GLY A 31 -8.53 -2.48 10.56
C GLY A 31 -8.96 -1.00 10.61
N ALA A 32 -8.48 -0.25 11.57
CA ALA A 32 -8.88 1.17 11.75
C ALA A 32 -8.72 2.00 10.45
N ILE A 33 -7.59 1.87 9.75
CA ILE A 33 -7.30 2.62 8.52
C ILE A 33 -8.14 2.10 7.36
N GLY A 34 -8.17 0.79 7.12
CA GLY A 34 -8.89 0.21 5.99
C GLY A 34 -10.38 0.49 6.01
N ARG A 35 -11.01 0.54 7.20
CA ARG A 35 -12.42 0.96 7.35
C ARG A 35 -12.66 2.39 6.90
N HIS A 36 -11.79 3.32 7.26
CA HIS A 36 -11.88 4.70 6.78
C HIS A 36 -11.75 4.77 5.26
N VAL A 37 -10.82 4.00 4.67
CA VAL A 37 -10.64 3.92 3.22
C VAL A 37 -11.89 3.38 2.53
N CYS A 38 -12.52 2.31 3.07
CA CYS A 38 -13.80 1.81 2.56
C CYS A 38 -14.88 2.91 2.54
N THR A 39 -15.04 3.63 3.66
CA THR A 39 -16.04 4.70 3.78
C THR A 39 -15.78 5.84 2.80
N ILE A 40 -14.52 6.25 2.64
CA ILE A 40 -14.12 7.29 1.67
C ILE A 40 -14.41 6.84 0.24
N ALA A 41 -14.05 5.60 -0.12
CA ALA A 41 -14.31 5.03 -1.44
C ALA A 41 -15.81 5.00 -1.78
N LYS A 42 -16.66 4.65 -0.82
CA LYS A 42 -18.13 4.72 -1.00
C LYS A 42 -18.57 6.16 -1.26
N GLY A 43 -17.97 7.15 -0.60
CA GLY A 43 -18.22 8.57 -0.86
C GLY A 43 -17.91 8.99 -2.31
N PHE A 44 -16.92 8.36 -2.95
CA PHE A 44 -16.61 8.54 -4.37
C PHE A 44 -17.50 7.70 -5.31
N GLY A 45 -18.45 6.95 -4.77
CA GLY A 45 -19.34 6.09 -5.56
C GLY A 45 -18.65 4.84 -6.13
N MET A 46 -17.57 4.36 -5.47
CA MET A 46 -16.90 3.12 -5.82
C MET A 46 -17.64 1.90 -5.29
N ASN A 47 -17.47 0.77 -5.95
CA ASN A 47 -17.75 -0.54 -5.37
C ASN A 47 -16.57 -0.92 -4.46
N VAL A 48 -16.85 -1.53 -3.29
CA VAL A 48 -15.80 -1.92 -2.36
C VAL A 48 -15.89 -3.42 -2.08
N VAL A 49 -14.81 -4.14 -2.39
CA VAL A 49 -14.58 -5.51 -1.97
C VAL A 49 -13.42 -5.53 -0.98
N ALA A 50 -13.46 -6.40 0.02
CA ALA A 50 -12.44 -6.42 1.05
C ALA A 50 -12.01 -7.86 1.38
N TYR A 51 -10.75 -8.00 1.78
CA TYR A 51 -10.21 -9.20 2.40
C TYR A 51 -9.67 -8.87 3.79
N ASP A 52 -10.03 -9.67 4.75
CA ASP A 52 -9.50 -9.63 6.12
C ASP A 52 -9.51 -11.03 6.71
N LEU A 53 -8.54 -11.34 7.59
CA LEU A 53 -8.53 -12.60 8.35
C LEU A 53 -9.70 -12.66 9.36
N TYR A 54 -10.19 -11.48 9.80
CA TYR A 54 -11.27 -11.33 10.77
C TYR A 54 -12.37 -10.41 10.23
N PRO A 55 -13.19 -10.90 9.27
CA PRO A 55 -14.24 -10.08 8.63
C PRO A 55 -15.26 -9.56 9.66
N ASP A 56 -15.60 -8.27 9.58
CA ASP A 56 -16.61 -7.63 10.42
C ASP A 56 -17.92 -7.52 9.66
N GLY A 57 -18.83 -8.44 9.91
CA GLY A 57 -20.14 -8.49 9.26
C GLY A 57 -21.03 -7.26 9.51
N PRO A 58 -21.15 -6.72 10.73
CA PRO A 58 -21.80 -5.43 10.98
C PRO A 58 -21.23 -4.30 10.13
N PHE A 59 -19.91 -4.08 10.16
CA PHE A 59 -19.26 -3.06 9.34
C PHE A 59 -19.57 -3.23 7.85
N ALA A 60 -19.51 -4.46 7.34
CA ALA A 60 -19.77 -4.76 5.94
C ALA A 60 -21.20 -4.32 5.52
N ARG A 61 -22.20 -4.65 6.32
CA ARG A 61 -23.60 -4.26 6.04
C ARG A 61 -23.82 -2.76 6.10
N ASP A 62 -23.27 -2.10 7.13
CA ASP A 62 -23.48 -0.66 7.37
C ASP A 62 -22.80 0.22 6.32
N ASN A 63 -21.75 -0.30 5.67
CA ASN A 63 -20.94 0.45 4.69
C ASN A 63 -21.03 -0.12 3.26
N ASP A 64 -21.88 -1.12 3.01
CA ASP A 64 -22.02 -1.77 1.70
C ASP A 64 -20.67 -2.27 1.17
N VAL A 65 -19.93 -3.01 2.01
CA VAL A 65 -18.62 -3.64 1.71
C VAL A 65 -18.83 -5.14 1.59
N SER A 66 -18.30 -5.76 0.55
CA SER A 66 -18.35 -7.21 0.36
C SER A 66 -17.03 -7.85 0.77
N TYR A 67 -17.03 -8.70 1.80
CA TYR A 67 -15.86 -9.54 2.11
C TYR A 67 -15.80 -10.72 1.16
N VAL A 68 -14.64 -10.90 0.54
CA VAL A 68 -14.35 -11.99 -0.41
C VAL A 68 -12.94 -12.56 -0.11
N SER A 69 -12.55 -13.63 -0.80
CA SER A 69 -11.19 -14.16 -0.70
C SER A 69 -10.15 -13.18 -1.25
N PHE A 70 -8.87 -13.37 -0.90
CA PHE A 70 -7.79 -12.55 -1.42
C PHE A 70 -7.73 -12.59 -2.95
N ASP A 71 -7.84 -13.78 -3.53
CA ASP A 71 -7.81 -13.98 -4.98
C ASP A 71 -9.00 -13.25 -5.68
N GLU A 72 -10.16 -13.28 -5.05
CA GLU A 72 -11.33 -12.56 -5.55
C GLU A 72 -11.15 -11.03 -5.44
N VAL A 73 -10.50 -10.52 -4.37
CA VAL A 73 -10.14 -9.11 -4.31
C VAL A 73 -9.24 -8.75 -5.49
N MET A 74 -8.18 -9.52 -5.74
CA MET A 74 -7.28 -9.27 -6.87
C MET A 74 -8.03 -9.29 -8.20
N ALA A 75 -8.87 -10.30 -8.43
CA ALA A 75 -9.59 -10.48 -9.70
C ALA A 75 -10.66 -9.42 -9.98
N GLN A 76 -11.29 -8.86 -8.94
CA GLN A 76 -12.41 -7.92 -9.11
C GLN A 76 -11.99 -6.46 -9.10
N SER A 77 -10.81 -6.13 -8.54
CA SER A 77 -10.40 -4.76 -8.29
C SER A 77 -9.89 -4.05 -9.55
N ASP A 78 -10.23 -2.77 -9.67
CA ASP A 78 -9.57 -1.83 -10.58
C ASP A 78 -8.42 -1.12 -9.85
N ILE A 79 -8.54 -0.98 -8.52
CA ILE A 79 -7.51 -0.45 -7.63
C ILE A 79 -7.45 -1.37 -6.41
N VAL A 80 -6.26 -1.80 -6.00
CA VAL A 80 -6.04 -2.54 -4.76
C VAL A 80 -5.23 -1.69 -3.78
N THR A 81 -5.61 -1.71 -2.49
CA THR A 81 -4.93 -0.95 -1.43
C THR A 81 -4.68 -1.82 -0.19
N LEU A 82 -3.48 -1.68 0.38
CA LEU A 82 -2.99 -2.53 1.47
C LEU A 82 -3.06 -1.78 2.81
N HIS A 83 -3.65 -2.43 3.83
CA HIS A 83 -3.83 -1.90 5.18
C HIS A 83 -3.64 -3.00 6.25
N VAL A 84 -2.81 -4.00 5.97
CA VAL A 84 -2.46 -5.09 6.88
C VAL A 84 -1.08 -4.87 7.48
N PRO A 85 -0.82 -5.33 8.71
CA PRO A 85 0.54 -5.40 9.23
C PRO A 85 1.34 -6.47 8.46
N SER A 86 2.65 -6.29 8.37
CA SER A 86 3.54 -7.31 7.84
C SER A 86 3.72 -8.47 8.81
N SER A 87 3.80 -9.67 8.27
CA SER A 87 4.10 -10.91 8.97
C SER A 87 4.77 -11.89 8.01
N LYS A 88 5.28 -13.01 8.53
CA LYS A 88 5.84 -14.07 7.68
C LYS A 88 4.81 -14.69 6.73
N ASP A 89 3.54 -14.70 7.14
CA ASP A 89 2.46 -15.36 6.38
C ASP A 89 1.96 -14.52 5.19
N ASN A 90 2.23 -13.20 5.20
CA ASN A 90 1.82 -12.29 4.14
C ASN A 90 2.99 -11.55 3.48
N TYR A 91 4.22 -12.00 3.74
CA TYR A 91 5.39 -11.53 3.03
C TYR A 91 5.22 -11.73 1.52
N HIS A 92 5.43 -10.65 0.75
CA HIS A 92 5.22 -10.65 -0.70
C HIS A 92 3.82 -11.15 -1.11
N MET A 93 2.78 -10.75 -0.38
CA MET A 93 1.41 -11.13 -0.76
C MET A 93 1.00 -10.56 -2.12
N ILE A 94 1.54 -9.39 -2.48
CA ILE A 94 1.48 -8.88 -3.85
C ILE A 94 2.76 -9.29 -4.55
N ASN A 95 2.66 -10.31 -5.37
CA ASN A 95 3.74 -10.94 -6.11
C ASN A 95 3.31 -11.25 -7.55
N LYS A 96 4.14 -11.93 -8.31
CA LYS A 96 3.85 -12.28 -9.70
C LYS A 96 2.56 -13.08 -9.85
N GLU A 97 2.34 -14.05 -8.95
CA GLU A 97 1.17 -14.94 -8.97
C GLU A 97 -0.11 -14.16 -8.67
N SER A 98 -0.13 -13.36 -7.62
CA SER A 98 -1.29 -12.56 -7.25
C SER A 98 -1.59 -11.46 -8.28
N LEU A 99 -0.55 -10.83 -8.86
CA LEU A 99 -0.72 -9.87 -9.93
C LEU A 99 -1.30 -10.54 -11.20
N ALA A 100 -0.93 -11.78 -11.50
CA ALA A 100 -1.50 -12.52 -12.63
C ALA A 100 -3.00 -12.81 -12.49
N LEU A 101 -3.54 -12.84 -11.26
CA LEU A 101 -4.98 -12.97 -10.99
C LEU A 101 -5.74 -11.66 -11.24
N SER A 102 -5.05 -10.52 -11.21
CA SER A 102 -5.68 -9.22 -11.27
C SER A 102 -6.10 -8.82 -12.69
N LYS A 103 -6.98 -7.84 -12.77
CA LYS A 103 -7.33 -7.23 -14.06
C LYS A 103 -6.10 -6.57 -14.68
N LYS A 104 -5.92 -6.72 -15.98
CA LYS A 104 -4.98 -5.86 -16.70
C LYS A 104 -5.42 -4.41 -16.57
N GLY A 105 -4.48 -3.55 -16.19
CA GLY A 105 -4.75 -2.14 -15.95
C GLY A 105 -5.01 -1.79 -14.50
N ILE A 106 -4.79 -2.72 -13.58
CA ILE A 106 -4.94 -2.49 -12.12
C ILE A 106 -3.98 -1.40 -11.63
N TYR A 107 -4.40 -0.72 -10.55
CA TYR A 107 -3.54 0.16 -9.76
C TYR A 107 -3.25 -0.48 -8.40
N VAL A 108 -2.01 -0.33 -7.91
CA VAL A 108 -1.57 -0.88 -6.63
C VAL A 108 -1.19 0.27 -5.69
N ILE A 109 -1.81 0.32 -4.50
CA ILE A 109 -1.54 1.32 -3.47
C ILE A 109 -1.02 0.64 -2.21
N ASN A 110 0.16 1.03 -1.75
CA ASN A 110 0.73 0.52 -0.51
C ASN A 110 1.12 1.66 0.44
N THR A 111 0.36 1.80 1.51
CA THR A 111 0.64 2.70 2.64
C THR A 111 0.81 1.92 3.94
N ALA A 112 1.04 0.61 3.85
CA ALA A 112 1.13 -0.29 5.00
C ALA A 112 2.56 -0.67 5.35
N ARG A 113 3.17 -1.61 4.61
CA ARG A 113 4.56 -2.06 4.79
C ARG A 113 5.15 -2.47 3.45
N GLY A 114 6.44 -2.16 3.25
CA GLY A 114 7.13 -2.40 1.97
C GLY A 114 7.19 -3.88 1.58
N ASP A 115 7.49 -4.75 2.53
CA ASP A 115 7.64 -6.20 2.36
C ASP A 115 6.34 -6.97 2.05
N LEU A 116 5.20 -6.29 2.00
CA LEU A 116 3.95 -6.87 1.48
C LEU A 116 3.95 -6.98 -0.05
N VAL A 117 4.81 -6.24 -0.72
CA VAL A 117 4.88 -6.17 -2.19
C VAL A 117 6.26 -6.63 -2.65
N ASP A 118 6.30 -7.63 -3.50
CA ASP A 118 7.51 -8.01 -4.23
C ASP A 118 7.86 -6.89 -5.23
N THR A 119 8.90 -6.12 -4.92
CA THR A 119 9.34 -4.96 -5.71
C THR A 119 9.72 -5.36 -7.13
N VAL A 120 10.35 -6.52 -7.31
CA VAL A 120 10.76 -7.03 -8.63
C VAL A 120 9.52 -7.38 -9.46
N ALA A 121 8.56 -8.07 -8.87
CA ALA A 121 7.32 -8.45 -9.55
C ALA A 121 6.48 -7.23 -9.93
N LEU A 122 6.36 -6.24 -9.02
CA LEU A 122 5.63 -5.00 -9.29
C LEU A 122 6.30 -4.20 -10.41
N THR A 123 7.64 -4.04 -10.36
CA THR A 123 8.40 -3.33 -11.39
C THR A 123 8.19 -3.96 -12.76
N GLN A 124 8.26 -5.29 -12.86
CA GLN A 124 8.01 -6.01 -14.11
C GLN A 124 6.58 -5.81 -14.62
N ALA A 125 5.58 -5.90 -13.72
CA ALA A 125 4.17 -5.73 -14.09
C ALA A 125 3.84 -4.31 -14.56
N LEU A 126 4.52 -3.30 -14.02
CA LEU A 126 4.44 -1.90 -14.47
C LEU A 126 5.06 -1.74 -15.87
N GLN A 127 6.25 -2.34 -16.12
CA GLN A 127 6.92 -2.31 -17.43
C GLN A 127 6.10 -2.99 -18.52
N ASP A 128 5.48 -4.13 -18.19
CA ASP A 128 4.64 -4.90 -19.12
C ASP A 128 3.24 -4.27 -19.34
N GLY A 129 2.90 -3.22 -18.57
CA GLY A 129 1.61 -2.55 -18.64
C GLY A 129 0.45 -3.42 -18.14
N HIS A 130 0.73 -4.43 -17.30
CA HIS A 130 -0.30 -5.17 -16.56
C HIS A 130 -0.81 -4.33 -15.38
N VAL A 131 0.12 -3.72 -14.63
CA VAL A 131 -0.17 -2.67 -13.64
C VAL A 131 -0.02 -1.32 -14.35
N THR A 132 -1.05 -0.49 -14.28
CA THR A 132 -1.04 0.82 -14.94
C THR A 132 -0.27 1.85 -14.13
N GLY A 133 -0.34 1.76 -12.80
CA GLY A 133 0.37 2.67 -11.91
C GLY A 133 0.38 2.18 -10.47
N ALA A 134 1.27 2.75 -9.68
CA ALA A 134 1.36 2.46 -8.25
C ALA A 134 1.52 3.72 -7.40
N GLY A 135 0.97 3.68 -6.19
CA GLY A 135 1.19 4.68 -5.14
C GLY A 135 1.82 4.00 -3.92
N LEU A 136 3.05 4.37 -3.60
CA LEU A 136 3.85 3.70 -2.59
C LEU A 136 4.33 4.72 -1.55
N ASP A 137 3.83 4.62 -0.32
CA ASP A 137 4.38 5.37 0.82
C ASP A 137 5.47 4.57 1.53
N VAL A 138 5.52 3.27 1.23
CA VAL A 138 6.49 2.30 1.75
C VAL A 138 6.91 1.36 0.62
N TYR A 139 8.16 0.93 0.61
CA TYR A 139 8.68 -0.04 -0.35
C TYR A 139 9.72 -0.95 0.32
N GLU A 140 9.96 -2.09 -0.28
CA GLU A 140 10.90 -3.07 0.24
C GLU A 140 12.31 -2.49 0.15
N GLY A 141 13.04 -2.52 1.24
CA GLY A 141 14.41 -1.99 1.25
C GLY A 141 14.54 -0.50 1.58
N GLU A 142 13.44 0.22 1.89
CA GLU A 142 13.50 1.66 2.26
C GLU A 142 14.55 1.98 3.34
N GLN A 143 14.85 1.00 4.20
CA GLN A 143 15.90 1.11 5.22
C GLN A 143 17.32 1.14 4.64
N TYR A 144 17.52 0.64 3.42
CA TYR A 144 18.83 0.58 2.77
C TYR A 144 19.14 1.84 1.96
N ILE A 145 18.11 2.57 1.51
CA ILE A 145 18.30 3.83 0.76
C ILE A 145 18.86 4.94 1.65
N THR A 146 18.56 4.90 2.94
CA THR A 146 19.04 5.91 3.88
C THR A 146 20.57 5.86 4.03
N ASP A 147 21.19 4.77 3.63
CA ASP A 147 22.65 4.61 3.75
C ASP A 147 23.24 3.70 2.64
N GLU A 148 23.15 4.15 1.37
CA GLU A 148 23.76 3.47 0.23
C GLU A 148 25.26 3.20 0.45
N MET A 149 25.95 4.09 1.17
CA MET A 149 27.34 3.93 1.53
C MET A 149 27.54 2.81 2.56
N GLU A 150 26.60 2.58 3.47
CA GLU A 150 26.67 1.47 4.41
C GLU A 150 26.54 0.11 3.70
N LEU A 151 25.70 0.01 2.67
CA LEU A 151 25.59 -1.20 1.83
C LEU A 151 26.91 -1.50 1.10
N LEU A 152 27.61 -0.48 0.60
CA LEU A 152 28.87 -0.64 -0.10
C LEU A 152 30.05 -0.92 0.84
N THR A 153 29.92 -0.59 2.12
CA THR A 153 31.01 -0.73 3.12
C THR A 153 30.81 -1.92 4.06
N ARG A 154 29.68 -2.62 4.00
CA ARG A 154 29.47 -3.86 4.77
C ARG A 154 30.37 -4.97 4.23
N ASP A 155 31.14 -5.58 5.13
CA ASP A 155 31.98 -6.77 4.84
C ASP A 155 31.13 -8.07 4.66
N GLU A 156 29.82 -8.00 4.75
CA GLU A 156 28.93 -9.14 4.61
C GLU A 156 28.52 -9.33 3.15
N ASP A 157 28.52 -10.58 2.69
CA ASP A 157 28.07 -10.98 1.35
C ASP A 157 26.54 -10.71 1.22
N ILE A 158 26.20 -9.55 0.67
CA ILE A 158 24.82 -9.16 0.42
C ILE A 158 24.28 -10.06 -0.68
N GLY A 159 23.31 -10.92 -0.35
CA GLY A 159 22.73 -11.91 -1.26
C GLY A 159 22.21 -11.28 -2.56
N LYS A 160 22.26 -12.06 -3.66
CA LYS A 160 21.80 -11.59 -5.00
C LYS A 160 20.38 -11.04 -5.02
N ASP A 161 19.52 -11.55 -4.13
CA ASP A 161 18.11 -11.13 -4.09
C ASP A 161 17.95 -9.72 -3.51
N VAL A 162 18.79 -9.34 -2.56
CA VAL A 162 18.85 -7.95 -2.02
C VAL A 162 19.31 -6.99 -3.12
N TRP A 163 20.36 -7.36 -3.88
CA TRP A 163 20.81 -6.53 -5.01
C TRP A 163 19.78 -6.40 -6.12
N LYS A 164 18.99 -7.45 -6.38
CA LYS A 164 17.90 -7.38 -7.35
C LYS A 164 16.78 -6.46 -6.88
N ALA A 165 16.37 -6.58 -5.61
CA ALA A 165 15.36 -5.72 -5.03
C ALA A 165 15.80 -4.25 -5.08
N PHE A 166 17.03 -3.95 -4.68
CA PHE A 166 17.63 -2.63 -4.75
C PHE A 166 17.67 -2.06 -6.19
N ALA A 167 18.10 -2.87 -7.17
CA ALA A 167 18.10 -2.45 -8.57
C ALA A 167 16.68 -2.24 -9.12
N ALA A 168 15.74 -3.11 -8.76
CA ALA A 168 14.34 -2.97 -9.15
C ALA A 168 13.71 -1.71 -8.56
N GLU A 169 14.07 -1.37 -7.32
CA GLU A 169 13.64 -0.16 -6.65
C GLU A 169 14.12 1.11 -7.36
N HIS A 170 15.39 1.20 -7.75
CA HIS A 170 15.89 2.34 -8.51
C HIS A 170 15.13 2.50 -9.83
N VAL A 171 14.86 1.40 -10.53
CA VAL A 171 14.05 1.41 -11.75
C VAL A 171 12.63 1.87 -11.44
N LEU A 172 12.04 1.37 -10.36
CA LEU A 172 10.70 1.72 -9.92
C LEU A 172 10.56 3.22 -9.65
N LEU A 173 11.51 3.80 -8.89
CA LEU A 173 11.49 5.22 -8.50
C LEU A 173 11.56 6.18 -9.72
N ASP A 174 12.16 5.76 -10.82
CA ASP A 174 12.28 6.54 -12.06
C ASP A 174 11.09 6.37 -13.00
N MET A 175 10.12 5.50 -12.67
CA MET A 175 8.96 5.26 -13.55
C MET A 175 7.96 6.43 -13.49
N PRO A 176 7.47 6.91 -14.64
CA PRO A 176 6.55 8.06 -14.68
C PRO A 176 5.13 7.74 -14.21
N ASN A 177 4.80 6.47 -14.07
CA ASN A 177 3.48 5.97 -13.69
C ASN A 177 3.40 5.51 -12.24
N ILE A 178 4.32 5.96 -11.39
CA ILE A 178 4.28 5.74 -9.95
C ILE A 178 4.33 7.05 -9.17
N ILE A 179 3.78 7.02 -7.98
CA ILE A 179 3.89 8.06 -6.97
C ILE A 179 4.54 7.44 -5.74
N VAL A 180 5.67 7.98 -5.32
CA VAL A 180 6.36 7.55 -4.11
C VAL A 180 6.38 8.69 -3.10
N THR A 181 6.11 8.37 -1.84
CA THR A 181 6.20 9.30 -0.72
C THR A 181 7.06 8.69 0.39
N PRO A 182 7.79 9.49 1.18
CA PRO A 182 8.81 9.00 2.11
C PRO A 182 8.21 8.57 3.46
N HIS A 183 7.34 7.56 3.47
CA HIS A 183 6.70 6.97 4.65
C HIS A 183 6.00 8.03 5.52
N VAL A 184 5.20 8.87 4.89
CA VAL A 184 4.54 10.02 5.52
C VAL A 184 3.02 9.96 5.47
N ALA A 185 2.41 8.87 5.03
CA ALA A 185 0.95 8.73 4.94
C ALA A 185 0.25 8.96 6.30
N PHE A 186 0.93 8.66 7.42
CA PHE A 186 0.43 8.94 8.77
C PHE A 186 0.63 10.39 9.24
N ASN A 187 1.39 11.23 8.51
CA ASN A 187 1.97 12.47 9.02
C ASN A 187 0.99 13.66 8.95
N SER A 188 -0.23 13.51 9.43
CA SER A 188 -1.14 14.63 9.69
C SER A 188 -1.05 15.08 11.16
N ILE A 189 -1.49 16.31 11.44
CA ILE A 189 -1.54 16.86 12.81
C ILE A 189 -2.47 16.00 13.66
N GLU A 190 -3.62 15.61 13.11
CA GLU A 190 -4.66 14.84 13.76
C GLU A 190 -4.18 13.42 14.08
N ALA A 191 -3.58 12.73 13.12
CA ALA A 191 -3.05 11.37 13.30
C ALA A 191 -1.93 11.34 14.35
N LYS A 192 -1.00 12.30 14.31
CA LYS A 192 0.06 12.42 15.33
C LYS A 192 -0.49 12.68 16.72
N ARG A 193 -1.54 13.50 16.83
CA ARG A 193 -2.22 13.74 18.10
C ARG A 193 -2.86 12.46 18.63
N GLU A 194 -3.57 11.71 17.79
CA GLU A 194 -4.21 10.46 18.17
C GLU A 194 -3.19 9.40 18.59
N ILE A 195 -2.08 9.24 17.85
CA ILE A 195 -0.97 8.36 18.23
C ILE A 195 -0.43 8.73 19.60
N THR A 196 -0.17 10.02 19.83
CA THR A 196 0.38 10.51 21.11
C THR A 196 -0.60 10.24 22.27
N GLN A 197 -1.88 10.54 22.07
CA GLN A 197 -2.92 10.33 23.09
C GLN A 197 -3.09 8.85 23.40
N THR A 198 -3.16 7.99 22.38
CA THR A 198 -3.28 6.54 22.55
C THR A 198 -2.06 5.96 23.26
N THR A 199 -0.85 6.38 22.88
CA THR A 199 0.39 5.94 23.52
C THR A 199 0.43 6.37 24.98
N THR A 200 0.09 7.63 25.29
CA THR A 200 0.05 8.13 26.65
C THR A 200 -0.98 7.38 27.49
N ALA A 201 -2.18 7.18 26.97
CA ALA A 201 -3.23 6.42 27.65
C ALA A 201 -2.81 4.97 27.91
N ASN A 202 -2.14 4.33 26.96
CA ASN A 202 -1.64 2.96 27.07
C ASN A 202 -0.54 2.85 28.13
N ILE A 203 0.40 3.80 28.18
CA ILE A 203 1.42 3.88 29.22
C ILE A 203 0.77 4.01 30.60
N LEU A 204 -0.18 4.95 30.77
CA LEU A 204 -0.88 5.14 32.05
C LEU A 204 -1.62 3.87 32.50
N LYS A 205 -2.31 3.20 31.57
CA LYS A 205 -3.01 1.92 31.85
C LYS A 205 -2.06 0.77 32.14
N ALA A 206 -0.86 0.74 31.56
CA ALA A 206 0.15 -0.26 31.90
C ALA A 206 0.57 -0.19 33.37
N PHE A 207 0.64 1.02 33.98
CA PHE A 207 0.90 1.19 35.39
C PHE A 207 -0.27 0.72 36.29
N THR A 208 -1.51 0.74 35.77
CA THR A 208 -2.69 0.22 36.49
C THR A 208 -2.96 -1.26 36.19
N LYS A 209 -2.09 -1.93 35.44
CA LYS A 209 -2.24 -3.32 34.96
C LYS A 209 -3.48 -3.57 34.09
N GLU A 210 -3.97 -2.55 33.44
CA GLU A 210 -5.08 -2.60 32.46
C GLU A 210 -4.67 -2.01 31.09
N PRO A 211 -3.63 -2.53 30.43
CA PRO A 211 -3.20 -2.00 29.13
C PRO A 211 -4.28 -2.20 28.08
N GLN A 212 -4.50 -1.20 27.23
CA GLN A 212 -5.56 -1.22 26.23
C GLN A 212 -5.11 -1.88 24.92
N PHE A 213 -3.83 -1.76 24.59
CA PHE A 213 -3.22 -2.32 23.37
C PHE A 213 -1.87 -2.95 23.73
N GLU A 214 -1.87 -4.24 24.03
CA GLU A 214 -0.64 -5.01 24.24
C GLU A 214 -0.21 -5.65 22.93
N VAL A 215 0.98 -5.27 22.43
CA VAL A 215 1.55 -5.83 21.18
C VAL A 215 2.20 -7.21 21.43
N ASN A 216 2.62 -7.49 22.67
CA ASN A 216 3.32 -8.73 23.03
C ASN A 216 2.55 -9.52 24.12
N LYS A 217 1.35 -9.99 23.81
CA LYS A 217 0.79 -11.11 24.58
C LYS A 217 1.49 -12.39 24.12
N LYS A 218 2.39 -12.91 25.01
CA LYS A 218 2.89 -14.28 24.87
C LYS A 218 1.78 -15.27 25.14
#